data_03db03d7e344f0e504014f5a28b397fc
#
_entry.id   03db03d7e344f0e504014f5a28b397fc
#
_cell.length_a   1.000
_cell.length_b   1.000
_cell.length_c   1.000
_cell.angle_alpha   90.00
_cell.angle_beta   90.00
_cell.angle_gamma   90.00
#
_symmetry.space_group_name_H-M   'P 1'
#
loop_
_entity.id
_entity.type
_entity.pdbx_description
1 polymer ?
#
loop_
_entity_poly.entity_id
_entity_poly.type
_entity_poly.pdbx_seq_one_letter_code
_entity_poly.pdbx_strand_id
1 'polypeptide(L)'
;MSYISEIFARQILDSRGNPTVEVDVLTDEGALGRAAVPSGASTGIHEAVELRDDDKKKYLGKGVLKAVKNVNDTITPALVGYDVADQTGIDQLMIALDGTPNKGKLGANAILAVSMAVAKAAAEEASLPLYRYVGGTNAKTLPIPMMNILNGGAHADNKIDFQEFMVMPVGASTFSEGLRWGVEIFHALKGVLKKKGFSTNVGDEGGFAPNIQSNEEAIETVMTAIEAAGYKAGSQIVIAMDAANSELWNSKKKKYVFHKSSGKEMTSDQLVKFWANWVKQYPIASIEDGMAEDDWDGWKNLSTSVGSKCQLVGDDLFVTNVTRLQQGIDRGIANGLLVKVNQIGTVTETINAVTLAQHNGYNTIMSHRSGETEDTTIADLAVALNCGQIKTGSASRTDRMAKYNQLIRIEELLGDSAIYPKGKIKFGR
;
A
#
# COMPACT_ATOMS: atom_id res chain seq x y z
N MET A 1 -17.07 14.16 -26.35
CA MET A 1 -17.59 13.50 -25.15
C MET A 1 -17.78 12.06 -25.52
N SER A 2 -17.20 11.17 -24.81
CA SER A 2 -17.34 9.73 -25.03
C SER A 2 -18.12 9.13 -23.86
N TYR A 3 -19.03 8.21 -24.17
CA TYR A 3 -19.93 7.66 -23.19
C TYR A 3 -19.66 6.19 -22.93
N ILE A 4 -19.90 5.74 -21.72
CA ILE A 4 -19.79 4.33 -21.36
C ILE A 4 -20.84 3.54 -22.14
N SER A 5 -20.40 2.62 -23.01
CA SER A 5 -21.28 1.75 -23.81
C SER A 5 -21.50 0.41 -23.15
N GLU A 6 -20.46 -0.13 -22.48
CA GLU A 6 -20.52 -1.44 -21.84
C GLU A 6 -19.62 -1.48 -20.58
N ILE A 7 -20.07 -2.18 -19.55
CA ILE A 7 -19.25 -2.57 -18.38
C ILE A 7 -19.44 -4.06 -18.16
N PHE A 8 -18.34 -4.79 -18.06
CA PHE A 8 -18.36 -6.24 -17.83
C PHE A 8 -17.38 -6.64 -16.74
N ALA A 9 -17.90 -7.29 -15.70
CA ALA A 9 -17.11 -7.82 -14.61
C ALA A 9 -16.94 -9.32 -14.70
N ARG A 10 -15.76 -9.81 -14.26
CA ARG A 10 -15.45 -11.23 -14.11
C ARG A 10 -14.68 -11.50 -12.82
N GLN A 11 -14.73 -12.76 -12.39
CA GLN A 11 -13.85 -13.26 -11.35
C GLN A 11 -12.53 -13.72 -11.97
N ILE A 12 -11.41 -13.24 -11.45
CA ILE A 12 -10.06 -13.71 -11.75
C ILE A 12 -9.39 -14.21 -10.47
N LEU A 13 -8.12 -14.62 -10.52
CA LEU A 13 -7.34 -15.04 -9.35
C LEU A 13 -6.24 -14.01 -9.04
N ASP A 14 -6.05 -13.72 -7.76
CA ASP A 14 -4.97 -12.90 -7.26
C ASP A 14 -3.65 -13.71 -7.13
N SER A 15 -2.58 -13.06 -6.70
CA SER A 15 -1.23 -13.63 -6.51
C SER A 15 -1.16 -14.76 -5.47
N ARG A 16 -2.21 -14.93 -4.65
CA ARG A 16 -2.36 -16.00 -3.67
C ARG A 16 -3.28 -17.12 -4.15
N GLY A 17 -3.80 -17.03 -5.38
CA GLY A 17 -4.78 -17.96 -5.94
C GLY A 17 -6.19 -17.77 -5.35
N ASN A 18 -6.48 -16.66 -4.69
CA ASN A 18 -7.82 -16.33 -4.23
C ASN A 18 -8.58 -15.53 -5.31
N PRO A 19 -9.91 -15.72 -5.43
CA PRO A 19 -10.72 -14.93 -6.34
C PRO A 19 -10.68 -13.43 -6.04
N THR A 20 -10.65 -12.63 -7.11
CA THR A 20 -10.83 -11.17 -7.07
C THR A 20 -11.62 -10.68 -8.28
N VAL A 21 -12.04 -9.41 -8.27
CA VAL A 21 -12.87 -8.80 -9.31
C VAL A 21 -11.99 -8.11 -10.34
N GLU A 22 -12.26 -8.35 -11.63
CA GLU A 22 -11.75 -7.59 -12.75
C GLU A 22 -12.91 -7.03 -13.55
N VAL A 23 -12.79 -5.77 -14.01
CA VAL A 23 -13.81 -5.07 -14.81
C VAL A 23 -13.19 -4.51 -16.06
N ASP A 24 -13.94 -4.66 -17.18
CA ASP A 24 -13.74 -3.94 -18.42
C ASP A 24 -14.81 -2.85 -18.54
N VAL A 25 -14.40 -1.65 -18.94
CA VAL A 25 -15.27 -0.54 -19.34
C VAL A 25 -14.95 -0.21 -20.79
N LEU A 26 -15.95 -0.27 -21.65
CA LEU A 26 -15.86 0.10 -23.07
C LEU A 26 -16.63 1.40 -23.30
N THR A 27 -16.07 2.30 -24.09
CA THR A 27 -16.74 3.52 -24.53
C THR A 27 -17.36 3.34 -25.91
N ASP A 28 -18.26 4.25 -26.30
CA ASP A 28 -18.88 4.28 -27.64
C ASP A 28 -17.88 4.63 -28.75
N GLU A 29 -16.76 5.28 -28.44
CA GLU A 29 -15.66 5.56 -29.35
C GLU A 29 -14.60 4.41 -29.39
N GLY A 30 -14.76 3.38 -28.57
CA GLY A 30 -13.96 2.15 -28.60
C GLY A 30 -12.78 2.08 -27.63
N ALA A 31 -12.61 3.04 -26.72
CA ALA A 31 -11.59 2.94 -25.68
C ALA A 31 -11.96 1.88 -24.65
N LEU A 32 -10.95 1.11 -24.22
CA LEU A 32 -11.10 0.01 -23.26
C LEU A 32 -10.27 0.28 -21.99
N GLY A 33 -10.95 0.42 -20.88
CA GLY A 33 -10.31 0.43 -19.56
C GLY A 33 -10.49 -0.92 -18.83
N ARG A 34 -9.40 -1.57 -18.43
CA ARG A 34 -9.42 -2.81 -17.63
C ARG A 34 -8.75 -2.60 -16.31
N ALA A 35 -9.39 -3.01 -15.21
CA ALA A 35 -8.81 -2.95 -13.88
C ALA A 35 -9.16 -4.17 -13.03
N ALA A 36 -8.20 -4.61 -12.23
CA ALA A 36 -8.36 -5.69 -11.26
C ALA A 36 -8.09 -5.18 -9.84
N VAL A 37 -8.90 -5.60 -8.88
CA VAL A 37 -8.85 -5.11 -7.49
C VAL A 37 -7.91 -5.97 -6.64
N PRO A 38 -7.03 -5.36 -5.82
CA PRO A 38 -6.24 -6.09 -4.84
C PRO A 38 -7.07 -6.54 -3.63
N SER A 39 -6.54 -7.49 -2.84
CA SER A 39 -7.21 -8.08 -1.68
C SER A 39 -6.26 -8.16 -0.47
N GLY A 40 -6.71 -7.74 0.71
CA GLY A 40 -5.93 -7.82 1.95
C GLY A 40 -5.83 -9.23 2.55
N ALA A 41 -4.77 -9.50 3.30
CA ALA A 41 -4.66 -10.66 4.19
C ALA A 41 -5.09 -10.29 5.62
N SER A 42 -4.49 -9.24 6.19
CA SER A 42 -4.99 -8.55 7.37
C SER A 42 -5.80 -7.33 6.91
N THR A 43 -6.90 -7.04 7.58
CA THR A 43 -7.78 -5.91 7.25
C THR A 43 -8.09 -5.15 8.52
N GLY A 44 -7.89 -3.82 8.48
CA GLY A 44 -8.33 -2.93 9.56
C GLY A 44 -9.85 -3.02 9.75
N ILE A 45 -10.33 -2.94 10.98
CA ILE A 45 -11.77 -3.08 11.28
C ILE A 45 -12.63 -1.96 10.68
N HIS A 46 -12.00 -0.89 10.23
CA HIS A 46 -12.66 0.30 9.67
C HIS A 46 -12.58 0.36 8.13
N GLU A 47 -12.01 -0.66 7.47
CA GLU A 47 -11.95 -0.71 6.00
C GLU A 47 -13.34 -0.87 5.37
N ALA A 48 -13.47 -0.40 4.13
CA ALA A 48 -14.64 -0.70 3.30
C ALA A 48 -14.72 -2.22 3.00
N VAL A 49 -15.94 -2.71 2.84
CA VAL A 49 -16.22 -4.16 2.78
C VAL A 49 -15.78 -4.77 1.46
N GLU A 50 -14.86 -5.72 1.51
CA GLU A 50 -14.60 -6.63 0.41
C GLU A 50 -15.70 -7.72 0.40
N LEU A 51 -16.62 -7.65 -0.57
CA LEU A 51 -17.74 -8.57 -0.63
C LEU A 51 -17.31 -9.95 -1.13
N ARG A 52 -17.54 -10.98 -0.30
CA ARG A 52 -17.25 -12.38 -0.57
C ARG A 52 -18.55 -13.20 -0.67
N ASP A 53 -18.46 -14.35 -1.35
CA ASP A 53 -19.62 -15.23 -1.56
C ASP A 53 -20.01 -16.02 -0.31
N ASP A 54 -19.05 -16.30 0.58
CA ASP A 54 -19.18 -17.12 1.80
C ASP A 54 -19.63 -18.57 1.55
N ASP A 55 -19.63 -19.02 0.28
CA ASP A 55 -19.88 -20.41 -0.09
C ASP A 55 -18.62 -21.27 0.16
N LYS A 56 -18.58 -21.93 1.30
CA LYS A 56 -17.43 -22.76 1.70
C LYS A 56 -17.12 -23.93 0.76
N LYS A 57 -18.04 -24.29 -0.13
CA LYS A 57 -17.83 -25.34 -1.14
C LYS A 57 -17.01 -24.86 -2.34
N LYS A 58 -16.88 -23.54 -2.52
CA LYS A 58 -16.13 -22.90 -3.61
C LYS A 58 -15.10 -21.95 -3.02
N TYR A 59 -13.83 -22.12 -3.39
CA TYR A 59 -12.73 -21.25 -2.93
C TYR A 59 -12.72 -21.02 -1.41
N LEU A 60 -13.18 -21.99 -0.61
CA LEU A 60 -13.26 -21.91 0.85
C LEU A 60 -14.07 -20.70 1.36
N GLY A 61 -15.06 -20.23 0.59
CA GLY A 61 -15.88 -19.06 0.89
C GLY A 61 -15.37 -17.75 0.30
N LYS A 62 -14.17 -17.74 -0.33
CA LYS A 62 -13.52 -16.53 -0.84
C LYS A 62 -13.96 -16.13 -2.27
N GLY A 63 -14.97 -16.76 -2.87
CA GLY A 63 -15.52 -16.37 -4.17
C GLY A 63 -16.00 -14.92 -4.18
N VAL A 64 -16.08 -14.28 -5.36
CA VAL A 64 -16.51 -12.89 -5.54
C VAL A 64 -17.65 -12.74 -6.56
N LEU A 65 -18.37 -13.83 -6.83
CA LEU A 65 -19.46 -13.80 -7.83
C LEU A 65 -20.61 -12.88 -7.42
N LYS A 66 -20.86 -12.65 -6.12
CA LYS A 66 -21.82 -11.65 -5.66
C LYS A 66 -21.39 -10.25 -6.08
N ALA A 67 -20.12 -9.89 -5.90
CA ALA A 67 -19.57 -8.61 -6.32
C ALA A 67 -19.61 -8.46 -7.85
N VAL A 68 -19.22 -9.51 -8.60
CA VAL A 68 -19.34 -9.56 -10.07
C VAL A 68 -20.79 -9.34 -10.51
N LYS A 69 -21.75 -10.01 -9.87
CA LYS A 69 -23.17 -9.83 -10.17
C LYS A 69 -23.64 -8.41 -9.87
N ASN A 70 -23.20 -7.80 -8.78
CA ASN A 70 -23.52 -6.41 -8.44
C ASN A 70 -23.01 -5.43 -9.49
N VAL A 71 -21.83 -5.66 -10.06
CA VAL A 71 -21.35 -4.86 -11.20
C VAL A 71 -22.26 -5.04 -12.40
N ASN A 72 -22.46 -6.29 -12.86
CA ASN A 72 -23.13 -6.56 -14.11
C ASN A 72 -24.63 -6.21 -14.10
N ASP A 73 -25.32 -6.49 -12.97
CA ASP A 73 -26.78 -6.35 -12.87
C ASP A 73 -27.25 -5.03 -12.24
N THR A 74 -26.38 -4.34 -11.46
CA THR A 74 -26.79 -3.13 -10.71
C THR A 74 -26.01 -1.90 -11.15
N ILE A 75 -24.67 -1.97 -11.20
CA ILE A 75 -23.82 -0.81 -11.53
C ILE A 75 -23.86 -0.53 -13.03
N THR A 76 -23.73 -1.55 -13.86
CA THR A 76 -23.72 -1.40 -15.34
C THR A 76 -24.97 -0.68 -15.85
N PRO A 77 -26.20 -1.09 -15.53
CA PRO A 77 -27.40 -0.39 -16.05
C PRO A 77 -27.50 1.07 -15.57
N ALA A 78 -26.89 1.41 -14.45
CA ALA A 78 -26.90 2.76 -13.92
C ALA A 78 -25.83 3.67 -14.54
N LEU A 79 -24.77 3.11 -15.13
CA LEU A 79 -23.64 3.88 -15.66
C LEU A 79 -23.58 3.90 -17.21
N VAL A 80 -24.22 2.98 -17.92
CA VAL A 80 -24.27 3.02 -19.37
C VAL A 80 -24.92 4.33 -19.82
N GLY A 81 -24.24 5.04 -20.74
CA GLY A 81 -24.63 6.36 -21.21
C GLY A 81 -24.07 7.54 -20.39
N TYR A 82 -23.31 7.29 -19.32
CA TYR A 82 -22.58 8.35 -18.61
C TYR A 82 -21.34 8.77 -19.38
N ASP A 83 -20.98 10.05 -19.27
CA ASP A 83 -19.70 10.58 -19.76
C ASP A 83 -18.56 9.92 -19.00
N VAL A 84 -17.68 9.20 -19.71
CA VAL A 84 -16.56 8.46 -19.12
C VAL A 84 -15.57 9.37 -18.39
N ALA A 85 -15.52 10.67 -18.74
CA ALA A 85 -14.64 11.65 -18.11
C ALA A 85 -15.17 12.18 -16.76
N ASP A 86 -16.46 11.94 -16.41
CA ASP A 86 -17.04 12.37 -15.13
C ASP A 86 -16.76 11.36 -14.00
N GLN A 87 -15.47 11.14 -13.71
CA GLN A 87 -15.03 10.21 -12.65
C GLN A 87 -15.73 10.47 -11.32
N THR A 88 -15.84 11.74 -10.93
CA THR A 88 -16.43 12.12 -9.63
C THR A 88 -17.93 11.80 -9.59
N GLY A 89 -18.66 12.13 -10.64
CA GLY A 89 -20.09 11.82 -10.72
C GLY A 89 -20.35 10.31 -10.74
N ILE A 90 -19.54 9.55 -11.48
CA ILE A 90 -19.62 8.08 -11.55
C ILE A 90 -19.37 7.46 -10.18
N ASP A 91 -18.28 7.87 -9.48
CA ASP A 91 -17.94 7.34 -8.16
C ASP A 91 -19.03 7.68 -7.13
N GLN A 92 -19.55 8.91 -7.14
CA GLN A 92 -20.65 9.34 -6.26
C GLN A 92 -21.93 8.56 -6.52
N LEU A 93 -22.27 8.30 -7.79
CA LEU A 93 -23.44 7.49 -8.13
C LEU A 93 -23.29 6.06 -7.58
N MET A 94 -22.15 5.43 -7.74
CA MET A 94 -21.91 4.08 -7.19
C MET A 94 -22.00 4.04 -5.67
N ILE A 95 -21.47 5.05 -4.98
CA ILE A 95 -21.58 5.20 -3.52
C ILE A 95 -23.06 5.35 -3.11
N ALA A 96 -23.84 6.16 -3.83
CA ALA A 96 -25.27 6.35 -3.58
C ALA A 96 -26.09 5.08 -3.85
N LEU A 97 -25.76 4.30 -4.86
CA LEU A 97 -26.38 2.99 -5.16
C LEU A 97 -26.14 1.96 -4.05
N ASP A 98 -24.95 1.97 -3.47
CA ASP A 98 -24.63 1.16 -2.29
C ASP A 98 -25.41 1.61 -1.08
N GLY A 99 -25.36 2.90 -0.75
CA GLY A 99 -26.11 3.55 0.31
C GLY A 99 -25.71 3.14 1.73
N THR A 100 -24.61 2.38 1.90
CA THR A 100 -24.07 2.01 3.22
C THR A 100 -22.77 2.75 3.53
N PRO A 101 -22.43 2.99 4.81
CA PRO A 101 -21.24 3.75 5.16
C PRO A 101 -19.93 3.11 4.72
N ASN A 102 -19.89 1.77 4.57
CA ASN A 102 -18.70 0.98 4.29
C ASN A 102 -18.78 0.17 2.98
N LYS A 103 -19.70 0.54 2.07
CA LYS A 103 -19.91 -0.14 0.78
C LYS A 103 -20.28 -1.62 0.93
N GLY A 104 -20.99 -1.96 2.00
CA GLY A 104 -21.30 -3.36 2.36
C GLY A 104 -22.38 -4.02 1.50
N LYS A 105 -23.19 -3.25 0.75
CA LYS A 105 -24.27 -3.78 -0.10
C LYS A 105 -23.76 -4.24 -1.46
N LEU A 106 -23.03 -3.42 -2.17
CA LEU A 106 -22.47 -3.74 -3.50
C LEU A 106 -21.10 -4.37 -3.38
N GLY A 107 -20.32 -3.99 -2.37
CA GLY A 107 -18.94 -4.37 -2.16
C GLY A 107 -17.96 -3.30 -2.65
N ALA A 108 -17.00 -2.92 -1.81
CA ALA A 108 -15.95 -1.98 -2.19
C ALA A 108 -15.10 -2.53 -3.36
N ASN A 109 -14.92 -3.85 -3.44
CA ASN A 109 -14.24 -4.49 -4.55
C ASN A 109 -14.99 -4.34 -5.89
N ALA A 110 -16.33 -4.42 -5.89
CA ALA A 110 -17.14 -4.17 -7.09
C ALA A 110 -17.03 -2.70 -7.53
N ILE A 111 -17.21 -1.77 -6.58
CA ILE A 111 -17.20 -0.33 -6.85
C ILE A 111 -15.81 0.12 -7.33
N LEU A 112 -14.74 -0.30 -6.64
CA LEU A 112 -13.37 0.08 -7.01
C LEU A 112 -12.96 -0.43 -8.38
N ALA A 113 -13.32 -1.68 -8.73
CA ALA A 113 -12.96 -2.25 -10.01
C ALA A 113 -13.55 -1.39 -11.15
N VAL A 114 -14.82 -0.97 -11.03
CA VAL A 114 -15.46 -0.05 -12.00
C VAL A 114 -14.78 1.30 -11.98
N SER A 115 -14.56 1.90 -10.82
CA SER A 115 -13.93 3.22 -10.67
C SER A 115 -12.56 3.30 -11.35
N MET A 116 -11.69 2.29 -11.14
CA MET A 116 -10.38 2.22 -11.79
C MET A 116 -10.47 1.96 -13.29
N ALA A 117 -11.40 1.10 -13.73
CA ALA A 117 -11.59 0.80 -15.14
C ALA A 117 -12.11 2.02 -15.90
N VAL A 118 -13.02 2.81 -15.31
CA VAL A 118 -13.50 4.10 -15.87
C VAL A 118 -12.33 5.08 -16.04
N ALA A 119 -11.49 5.25 -15.00
CA ALA A 119 -10.32 6.14 -15.09
C ALA A 119 -9.37 5.74 -16.23
N LYS A 120 -9.18 4.43 -16.46
CA LYS A 120 -8.35 3.92 -17.55
C LYS A 120 -9.00 4.13 -18.92
N ALA A 121 -10.31 3.88 -19.06
CA ALA A 121 -11.04 4.13 -20.30
C ALA A 121 -11.01 5.62 -20.67
N ALA A 122 -11.22 6.51 -19.70
CA ALA A 122 -11.15 7.95 -19.91
C ALA A 122 -9.72 8.43 -20.27
N ALA A 123 -8.69 7.82 -19.70
CA ALA A 123 -7.30 8.11 -20.07
C ALA A 123 -7.00 7.69 -21.51
N GLU A 124 -7.48 6.52 -21.94
CA GLU A 124 -7.35 6.01 -23.30
C GLU A 124 -8.08 6.93 -24.30
N GLU A 125 -9.32 7.36 -23.98
CA GLU A 125 -10.07 8.34 -24.78
C GLU A 125 -9.30 9.67 -24.96
N ALA A 126 -8.66 10.12 -23.89
CA ALA A 126 -7.86 11.33 -23.90
C ALA A 126 -6.50 11.12 -24.62
N SER A 127 -6.16 9.91 -25.05
CA SER A 127 -4.84 9.52 -25.57
C SER A 127 -3.70 9.90 -24.62
N LEU A 128 -3.92 9.75 -23.29
CA LEU A 128 -2.97 10.05 -22.24
C LEU A 128 -2.67 8.80 -21.41
N PRO A 129 -1.41 8.62 -20.95
CA PRO A 129 -1.14 7.63 -19.91
C PRO A 129 -1.91 7.96 -18.64
N LEU A 130 -2.33 6.93 -17.89
CA LEU A 130 -3.21 7.10 -16.72
C LEU A 130 -2.66 8.11 -15.72
N TYR A 131 -1.35 8.06 -15.40
CA TYR A 131 -0.76 9.02 -14.46
C TYR A 131 -0.90 10.47 -14.92
N ARG A 132 -0.82 10.72 -16.22
CA ARG A 132 -0.95 12.07 -16.80
C ARG A 132 -2.40 12.51 -16.84
N TYR A 133 -3.32 11.60 -17.16
CA TYR A 133 -4.76 11.88 -17.15
C TYR A 133 -5.25 12.30 -15.77
N VAL A 134 -4.93 11.49 -14.75
CA VAL A 134 -5.37 11.75 -13.36
C VAL A 134 -4.63 12.94 -12.73
N GLY A 135 -3.31 13.05 -12.91
CA GLY A 135 -2.48 14.02 -12.20
C GLY A 135 -2.18 15.30 -12.97
N GLY A 136 -2.58 15.38 -14.24
CA GLY A 136 -2.36 16.55 -15.08
C GLY A 136 -0.89 16.82 -15.38
N THR A 137 -0.58 18.07 -15.76
CA THR A 137 0.76 18.48 -16.21
C THR A 137 1.84 18.42 -15.15
N ASN A 138 1.47 18.43 -13.86
CA ASN A 138 2.43 18.37 -12.74
C ASN A 138 2.68 16.96 -12.20
N ALA A 139 2.10 15.92 -12.81
CA ALA A 139 2.37 14.52 -12.48
C ALA A 139 3.75 14.10 -12.99
N LYS A 140 4.80 14.22 -12.16
CA LYS A 140 6.20 14.01 -12.57
C LYS A 140 7.12 13.50 -11.45
N THR A 141 6.60 13.31 -10.24
CA THR A 141 7.39 12.81 -9.11
C THR A 141 7.34 11.30 -9.07
N LEU A 142 8.46 10.64 -9.40
CA LEU A 142 8.65 9.21 -9.23
C LEU A 142 8.76 8.90 -7.73
N PRO A 143 8.08 7.86 -7.23
CA PRO A 143 8.11 7.54 -5.81
C PRO A 143 9.40 6.82 -5.42
N ILE A 144 9.92 7.07 -4.21
CA ILE A 144 10.94 6.23 -3.59
C ILE A 144 10.30 4.88 -3.23
N PRO A 145 10.85 3.74 -3.71
CA PRO A 145 10.33 2.43 -3.35
C PRO A 145 10.68 2.08 -1.89
N MET A 146 9.68 1.62 -1.14
CA MET A 146 9.79 0.98 0.17
C MET A 146 9.71 -0.53 -0.06
N MET A 147 10.87 -1.19 -0.22
CA MET A 147 10.94 -2.58 -0.68
C MET A 147 10.97 -3.54 0.50
N ASN A 148 9.91 -4.29 0.73
CA ASN A 148 9.82 -5.29 1.79
C ASN A 148 10.70 -6.51 1.47
N ILE A 149 11.93 -6.55 2.02
CA ILE A 149 12.90 -7.61 1.72
C ILE A 149 12.95 -8.74 2.75
N LEU A 150 12.40 -8.52 3.98
CA LEU A 150 12.35 -9.52 5.03
C LEU A 150 11.04 -9.43 5.81
N ASN A 151 10.36 -10.57 5.96
CA ASN A 151 9.03 -10.68 6.54
C ASN A 151 9.05 -11.34 7.93
N GLY A 152 8.15 -10.87 8.78
CA GLY A 152 7.76 -11.48 10.05
C GLY A 152 6.25 -11.35 10.26
N GLY A 153 5.81 -11.22 11.50
CA GLY A 153 4.40 -11.01 11.84
C GLY A 153 3.46 -12.03 11.19
N ALA A 154 2.34 -11.57 10.68
CA ALA A 154 1.38 -12.39 9.94
C ALA A 154 1.89 -12.82 8.55
N HIS A 155 2.94 -12.18 8.02
CA HIS A 155 3.50 -12.45 6.69
C HIS A 155 4.53 -13.61 6.66
N ALA A 156 4.91 -14.18 7.81
CA ALA A 156 5.87 -15.29 7.87
C ALA A 156 5.65 -16.17 9.10
N ASP A 157 5.85 -17.49 8.93
CA ASP A 157 5.85 -18.45 10.04
C ASP A 157 7.25 -18.53 10.66
N ASN A 158 7.62 -17.49 11.44
CA ASN A 158 8.90 -17.37 12.14
C ASN A 158 8.71 -16.68 13.50
N LYS A 159 9.82 -16.37 14.20
CA LYS A 159 9.79 -15.74 15.54
C LYS A 159 10.02 -14.22 15.51
N ILE A 160 9.65 -13.57 14.42
CA ILE A 160 9.70 -12.13 14.28
C ILE A 160 8.29 -11.58 14.51
N ASP A 161 8.10 -10.63 15.45
CA ASP A 161 6.79 -10.06 15.73
C ASP A 161 6.41 -8.98 14.72
N PHE A 162 7.35 -8.12 14.30
CA PHE A 162 7.09 -7.06 13.33
C PHE A 162 6.95 -7.63 11.91
N GLN A 163 6.04 -7.04 11.13
CA GLN A 163 5.56 -7.65 9.91
C GLN A 163 6.51 -7.49 8.74
N GLU A 164 7.13 -6.29 8.56
CA GLU A 164 7.96 -6.00 7.40
C GLU A 164 9.20 -5.18 7.75
N PHE A 165 10.32 -5.55 7.12
CA PHE A 165 11.58 -4.81 7.15
C PHE A 165 11.91 -4.39 5.72
N MET A 166 11.81 -3.08 5.46
CA MET A 166 11.93 -2.51 4.13
C MET A 166 13.19 -1.69 3.98
N VAL A 167 13.75 -1.68 2.76
CA VAL A 167 14.83 -0.76 2.37
C VAL A 167 14.29 0.33 1.46
N MET A 168 14.80 1.56 1.64
CA MET A 168 14.45 2.73 0.87
C MET A 168 15.71 3.38 0.29
N PRO A 169 15.90 3.41 -1.05
CA PRO A 169 17.08 3.98 -1.70
C PRO A 169 16.99 5.50 -1.85
N VAL A 170 17.04 6.21 -0.73
CA VAL A 170 16.87 7.68 -0.67
C VAL A 170 18.03 8.47 -1.29
N GLY A 171 19.21 7.85 -1.41
CA GLY A 171 20.40 8.50 -1.98
C GLY A 171 20.52 8.40 -3.51
N ALA A 172 19.68 7.59 -4.16
CA ALA A 172 19.70 7.41 -5.61
C ALA A 172 19.31 8.71 -6.35
N SER A 173 19.73 8.84 -7.60
CA SER A 173 19.47 10.04 -8.41
C SER A 173 18.24 9.90 -9.30
N THR A 174 17.84 8.66 -9.61
CA THR A 174 16.68 8.31 -10.45
C THR A 174 15.92 7.15 -9.82
N PHE A 175 14.68 6.93 -10.27
CA PHE A 175 13.89 5.78 -9.83
C PHE A 175 14.56 4.46 -10.23
N SER A 176 15.01 4.35 -11.49
CA SER A 176 15.67 3.14 -12.00
C SER A 176 16.96 2.82 -11.24
N GLU A 177 17.76 3.84 -10.86
CA GLU A 177 18.92 3.64 -10.00
C GLU A 177 18.50 3.16 -8.60
N GLY A 178 17.49 3.76 -7.99
CA GLY A 178 16.98 3.36 -6.69
C GLY A 178 16.45 1.92 -6.70
N LEU A 179 15.70 1.56 -7.73
CA LEU A 179 15.21 0.18 -7.90
C LEU A 179 16.37 -0.80 -8.02
N ARG A 180 17.41 -0.49 -8.82
CA ARG A 180 18.62 -1.32 -8.94
C ARG A 180 19.27 -1.55 -7.58
N TRP A 181 19.46 -0.51 -6.78
CA TRP A 181 20.03 -0.64 -5.43
C TRP A 181 19.21 -1.57 -4.54
N GLY A 182 17.89 -1.44 -4.56
CA GLY A 182 17.00 -2.33 -3.82
C GLY A 182 17.11 -3.79 -4.25
N VAL A 183 17.19 -4.05 -5.56
CA VAL A 183 17.40 -5.40 -6.13
C VAL A 183 18.75 -5.98 -5.72
N GLU A 184 19.82 -5.20 -5.79
CA GLU A 184 21.17 -5.64 -5.38
C GLU A 184 21.22 -5.99 -3.88
N ILE A 185 20.55 -5.18 -3.02
CA ILE A 185 20.43 -5.49 -1.58
C ILE A 185 19.59 -6.76 -1.36
N PHE A 186 18.52 -6.95 -2.09
CA PHE A 186 17.71 -8.18 -2.02
C PHE A 186 18.55 -9.42 -2.33
N HIS A 187 19.38 -9.38 -3.38
CA HIS A 187 20.28 -10.49 -3.72
C HIS A 187 21.41 -10.66 -2.70
N ALA A 188 21.96 -9.58 -2.15
CA ALA A 188 22.92 -9.64 -1.06
C ALA A 188 22.31 -10.29 0.19
N LEU A 189 21.07 -9.93 0.55
CA LEU A 189 20.34 -10.55 1.66
C LEU A 189 20.17 -12.06 1.46
N LYS A 190 19.87 -12.51 0.24
CA LYS A 190 19.82 -13.94 -0.09
C LYS A 190 21.15 -14.64 0.24
N GLY A 191 22.28 -14.00 -0.09
CA GLY A 191 23.62 -14.50 0.23
C GLY A 191 23.88 -14.56 1.74
N VAL A 192 23.52 -13.51 2.47
CA VAL A 192 23.66 -13.43 3.94
C VAL A 192 22.83 -14.52 4.64
N LEU A 193 21.58 -14.70 4.23
CA LEU A 193 20.68 -15.73 4.78
C LEU A 193 21.24 -17.15 4.54
N LYS A 194 21.71 -17.44 3.31
CA LYS A 194 22.32 -18.73 3.00
C LYS A 194 23.57 -19.02 3.86
N LYS A 195 24.45 -18.03 4.07
CA LYS A 195 25.62 -18.18 4.91
C LYS A 195 25.28 -18.49 6.37
N LYS A 196 24.16 -17.95 6.86
CA LYS A 196 23.63 -18.22 8.21
C LYS A 196 22.82 -19.54 8.28
N GLY A 197 22.61 -20.24 7.17
CA GLY A 197 21.81 -21.48 7.12
C GLY A 197 20.30 -21.25 7.17
N PHE A 198 19.83 -20.03 6.91
CA PHE A 198 18.41 -19.70 6.88
C PHE A 198 17.77 -19.99 5.52
N SER A 199 16.45 -20.22 5.53
CA SER A 199 15.65 -20.34 4.29
C SER A 199 15.69 -19.03 3.48
N THR A 200 15.70 -19.19 2.16
CA THR A 200 15.54 -18.10 1.20
C THR A 200 14.23 -18.20 0.41
N ASN A 201 13.25 -18.90 0.96
CA ASN A 201 11.87 -18.87 0.45
C ASN A 201 11.27 -17.49 0.70
N VAL A 202 10.39 -17.08 -0.21
CA VAL A 202 9.74 -15.77 -0.14
C VAL A 202 8.28 -15.90 0.30
N GLY A 203 7.78 -14.87 0.98
CA GLY A 203 6.38 -14.74 1.35
C GLY A 203 5.52 -14.15 0.22
N ASP A 204 4.28 -13.82 0.55
CA ASP A 204 3.26 -13.33 -0.39
C ASP A 204 3.68 -12.03 -1.10
N GLU A 205 4.49 -11.21 -0.48
CA GLU A 205 4.96 -9.93 -1.01
C GLU A 205 6.36 -9.99 -1.64
N GLY A 206 6.92 -11.18 -1.77
CA GLY A 206 8.19 -11.41 -2.46
C GLY A 206 9.44 -11.20 -1.60
N GLY A 207 9.32 -10.74 -0.34
CA GLY A 207 10.42 -10.68 0.63
C GLY A 207 10.74 -12.05 1.23
N PHE A 208 11.96 -12.25 1.73
CA PHE A 208 12.35 -13.51 2.38
C PHE A 208 11.60 -13.71 3.69
N ALA A 209 11.29 -14.97 4.00
CA ALA A 209 10.62 -15.40 5.23
C ALA A 209 11.51 -16.39 6.01
N PRO A 210 12.70 -15.96 6.50
CA PRO A 210 13.63 -16.83 7.20
C PRO A 210 13.17 -17.11 8.63
N ASN A 211 13.55 -18.25 9.20
CA ASN A 211 13.28 -18.59 10.59
C ASN A 211 14.26 -17.88 11.56
N ILE A 212 14.30 -16.56 11.50
CA ILE A 212 15.03 -15.68 12.42
C ILE A 212 14.31 -15.66 13.77
N GLN A 213 15.07 -15.48 14.86
CA GLN A 213 14.59 -15.73 16.21
C GLN A 213 14.14 -14.47 16.98
N SER A 214 14.47 -13.26 16.47
CA SER A 214 14.08 -12.00 17.11
C SER A 214 13.95 -10.85 16.11
N ASN A 215 13.27 -9.79 16.53
CA ASN A 215 13.14 -8.54 15.75
C ASN A 215 14.51 -7.86 15.56
N GLU A 216 15.37 -7.90 16.57
CA GLU A 216 16.73 -7.35 16.56
C GLU A 216 17.58 -8.08 15.52
N GLU A 217 17.57 -9.42 15.51
CA GLU A 217 18.32 -10.20 14.52
C GLU A 217 17.84 -9.93 13.09
N ALA A 218 16.54 -9.65 12.91
CA ALA A 218 15.97 -9.33 11.61
C ALA A 218 16.53 -8.00 11.06
N ILE A 219 16.46 -6.91 11.84
CA ILE A 219 16.96 -5.60 11.39
C ILE A 219 18.49 -5.62 11.20
N GLU A 220 19.25 -6.30 12.05
CA GLU A 220 20.72 -6.46 11.91
C GLU A 220 21.07 -7.28 10.68
N THR A 221 20.25 -8.27 10.30
CA THR A 221 20.44 -9.03 9.07
C THR A 221 20.20 -8.16 7.83
N VAL A 222 19.20 -7.26 7.88
CA VAL A 222 18.98 -6.26 6.81
C VAL A 222 20.15 -5.28 6.73
N MET A 223 20.66 -4.78 7.86
CA MET A 223 21.84 -3.91 7.90
C MET A 223 23.05 -4.58 7.26
N THR A 224 23.31 -5.84 7.61
CA THR A 224 24.40 -6.66 7.02
C THR A 224 24.23 -6.80 5.51
N ALA A 225 22.99 -6.94 5.01
CA ALA A 225 22.73 -7.05 3.58
C ALA A 225 22.99 -5.73 2.83
N ILE A 226 22.65 -4.58 3.43
CA ILE A 226 22.92 -3.25 2.86
C ILE A 226 24.46 -3.06 2.71
N GLU A 227 25.22 -3.38 3.75
CA GLU A 227 26.69 -3.29 3.73
C GLU A 227 27.32 -4.28 2.73
N ALA A 228 26.82 -5.54 2.70
CA ALA A 228 27.29 -6.56 1.77
C ALA A 228 27.02 -6.21 0.29
N ALA A 229 25.98 -5.42 0.02
CA ALA A 229 25.70 -4.86 -1.30
C ALA A 229 26.56 -3.63 -1.65
N GLY A 230 27.38 -3.13 -0.71
CA GLY A 230 28.28 -1.99 -0.90
C GLY A 230 27.62 -0.62 -0.68
N TYR A 231 26.45 -0.57 -0.07
CA TYR A 231 25.73 0.68 0.19
C TYR A 231 25.88 1.16 1.63
N LYS A 232 25.77 2.49 1.82
CA LYS A 232 25.88 3.15 3.12
C LYS A 232 24.50 3.32 3.74
N ALA A 233 24.23 2.59 4.84
CA ALA A 233 23.04 2.77 5.63
C ALA A 233 22.98 4.18 6.25
N GLY A 234 21.78 4.77 6.32
CA GLY A 234 21.53 6.11 6.84
C GLY A 234 21.68 7.25 5.83
N SER A 235 22.49 7.07 4.77
CA SER A 235 22.71 8.12 3.75
C SER A 235 22.25 7.73 2.35
N GLN A 236 22.58 6.51 1.90
CA GLN A 236 22.12 6.00 0.61
C GLN A 236 20.83 5.19 0.77
N ILE A 237 20.80 4.34 1.80
CA ILE A 237 19.67 3.47 2.12
C ILE A 237 19.23 3.76 3.55
N VAL A 238 17.94 3.97 3.75
CA VAL A 238 17.32 3.97 5.08
C VAL A 238 16.37 2.80 5.22
N ILE A 239 16.00 2.48 6.46
CA ILE A 239 15.07 1.39 6.78
C ILE A 239 13.69 1.97 7.01
N ALA A 240 12.67 1.30 6.46
CA ALA A 240 11.29 1.46 6.85
C ALA A 240 10.78 0.16 7.45
N MET A 241 9.84 0.28 8.37
CA MET A 241 9.23 -0.86 9.05
C MET A 241 7.72 -0.77 8.98
N ASP A 242 7.09 -1.93 8.84
CA ASP A 242 5.69 -2.12 9.20
C ASP A 242 5.64 -3.00 10.45
N ALA A 243 5.17 -2.41 11.54
CA ALA A 243 5.09 -3.10 12.82
C ALA A 243 3.78 -3.87 13.00
N ALA A 244 2.72 -3.47 12.31
CA ALA A 244 1.37 -4.03 12.40
C ALA A 244 0.93 -4.27 13.87
N ASN A 245 1.12 -3.26 14.72
CA ASN A 245 0.99 -3.43 16.17
C ASN A 245 -0.45 -3.67 16.66
N SER A 246 -1.46 -3.54 15.80
CA SER A 246 -2.81 -4.02 16.11
C SER A 246 -2.83 -5.53 16.36
N GLU A 247 -1.99 -6.31 15.65
CA GLU A 247 -1.81 -7.75 15.86
C GLU A 247 -1.19 -8.11 17.23
N LEU A 248 -0.40 -7.21 17.79
CA LEU A 248 0.24 -7.41 19.11
C LEU A 248 -0.62 -6.88 20.26
N TRP A 249 -1.69 -6.12 19.96
CA TRP A 249 -2.48 -5.47 20.99
C TRP A 249 -3.47 -6.41 21.68
N ASN A 250 -3.31 -6.56 23.00
CA ASN A 250 -4.27 -7.25 23.85
C ASN A 250 -5.20 -6.24 24.52
N SER A 251 -6.42 -6.10 24.01
CA SER A 251 -7.41 -5.12 24.48
C SER A 251 -7.84 -5.33 25.94
N LYS A 252 -7.86 -6.59 26.44
CA LYS A 252 -8.23 -6.92 27.82
C LYS A 252 -7.13 -6.49 28.81
N LYS A 253 -5.86 -6.68 28.43
CA LYS A 253 -4.71 -6.31 29.27
C LYS A 253 -4.27 -4.86 29.04
N LYS A 254 -4.71 -4.22 27.97
CA LYS A 254 -4.22 -2.92 27.48
C LYS A 254 -2.69 -2.91 27.33
N LYS A 255 -2.16 -3.96 26.68
CA LYS A 255 -0.72 -4.16 26.48
C LYS A 255 -0.44 -4.76 25.12
N TYR A 256 0.73 -4.47 24.59
CA TYR A 256 1.32 -5.13 23.43
C TYR A 256 2.06 -6.39 23.88
N VAL A 257 1.82 -7.51 23.19
CA VAL A 257 2.40 -8.82 23.54
C VAL A 257 3.22 -9.33 22.38
N PHE A 258 4.52 -9.49 22.58
CA PHE A 258 5.46 -10.00 21.59
C PHE A 258 5.39 -11.53 21.55
N HIS A 259 4.26 -12.05 21.09
CA HIS A 259 3.87 -13.45 21.26
C HIS A 259 4.67 -14.44 20.40
N LYS A 260 5.29 -13.97 19.28
CA LYS A 260 6.09 -14.83 18.41
C LYS A 260 7.53 -14.98 18.90
N SER A 261 8.11 -13.94 19.48
CA SER A 261 9.49 -13.92 19.93
C SER A 261 9.63 -14.23 21.41
N SER A 262 9.49 -13.23 22.25
CA SER A 262 9.90 -13.27 23.66
C SER A 262 8.76 -13.49 24.66
N GLY A 263 7.51 -13.35 24.24
CA GLY A 263 6.35 -13.30 25.15
C GLY A 263 6.29 -12.01 25.99
N LYS A 264 7.17 -11.04 25.76
CA LYS A 264 7.25 -9.79 26.54
C LYS A 264 5.97 -8.97 26.37
N GLU A 265 5.45 -8.48 27.50
CA GLU A 265 4.33 -7.54 27.51
C GLU A 265 4.85 -6.11 27.72
N MET A 266 4.32 -5.16 26.94
CA MET A 266 4.64 -3.74 27.04
C MET A 266 3.37 -2.90 27.13
N THR A 267 3.39 -1.87 28.00
CA THR A 267 2.39 -0.78 27.92
C THR A 267 2.67 0.11 26.71
N SER A 268 1.72 0.97 26.33
CA SER A 268 1.91 1.94 25.25
C SER A 268 3.16 2.81 25.47
N ASP A 269 3.39 3.32 26.68
CA ASP A 269 4.57 4.12 27.00
C ASP A 269 5.89 3.32 26.90
N GLN A 270 5.87 2.04 27.23
CA GLN A 270 7.04 1.17 27.07
C GLN A 270 7.34 0.91 25.60
N LEU A 271 6.32 0.72 24.77
CA LEU A 271 6.49 0.56 23.32
C LEU A 271 6.98 1.87 22.67
N VAL A 272 6.50 3.03 23.11
CA VAL A 272 7.03 4.34 22.65
C VAL A 272 8.53 4.47 22.98
N LYS A 273 8.96 4.07 24.18
CA LYS A 273 10.39 4.07 24.55
C LYS A 273 11.19 3.07 23.70
N PHE A 274 10.63 1.93 23.41
CA PHE A 274 11.25 0.94 22.52
C PHE A 274 11.51 1.55 21.12
N TRP A 275 10.50 2.18 20.50
CA TRP A 275 10.65 2.85 19.22
C TRP A 275 11.67 3.99 19.26
N ALA A 276 11.66 4.81 20.30
CA ALA A 276 12.63 5.90 20.48
C ALA A 276 14.07 5.39 20.52
N ASN A 277 14.31 4.24 21.16
CA ASN A 277 15.61 3.60 21.19
C ASN A 277 16.01 3.04 19.82
N TRP A 278 15.08 2.38 19.11
CA TRP A 278 15.34 1.80 17.79
C TRP A 278 15.65 2.88 16.74
N VAL A 279 14.88 3.97 16.69
CA VAL A 279 15.14 5.12 15.80
C VAL A 279 16.50 5.78 16.11
N LYS A 280 16.98 5.72 17.35
CA LYS A 280 18.31 6.21 17.71
C LYS A 280 19.42 5.24 17.30
N GLN A 281 19.17 3.94 17.36
CA GLN A 281 20.17 2.88 17.14
C GLN A 281 20.33 2.52 15.66
N TYR A 282 19.25 2.50 14.90
CA TYR A 282 19.20 2.09 13.50
C TYR A 282 18.77 3.25 12.59
N PRO A 283 19.12 3.23 11.31
CA PRO A 283 18.72 4.27 10.35
C PRO A 283 17.25 4.11 9.91
N ILE A 284 16.34 4.01 10.89
CA ILE A 284 14.90 3.90 10.65
C ILE A 284 14.35 5.28 10.33
N ALA A 285 13.84 5.43 9.11
CA ALA A 285 13.25 6.67 8.62
C ALA A 285 11.71 6.65 8.66
N SER A 286 11.10 5.45 8.69
CA SER A 286 9.64 5.30 8.65
C SER A 286 9.19 4.10 9.48
N ILE A 287 8.12 4.29 10.26
CA ILE A 287 7.43 3.24 11.03
C ILE A 287 5.95 3.32 10.69
N GLU A 288 5.43 2.25 10.10
CA GLU A 288 4.02 2.04 9.81
C GLU A 288 3.40 1.28 10.99
N ASP A 289 2.21 1.72 11.39
CA ASP A 289 1.41 1.18 12.51
C ASP A 289 2.25 0.83 13.75
N GLY A 290 3.04 1.84 14.17
CA GLY A 290 3.88 1.76 15.36
C GLY A 290 3.11 1.60 16.67
N MET A 291 1.80 1.82 16.65
CA MET A 291 0.83 1.55 17.74
C MET A 291 -0.43 0.91 17.12
N ALA A 292 -1.30 0.33 17.95
CA ALA A 292 -2.57 -0.24 17.51
C ALA A 292 -3.54 0.83 16.98
N GLU A 293 -4.43 0.46 16.06
CA GLU A 293 -5.36 1.35 15.33
C GLU A 293 -6.31 2.18 16.20
N ASP A 294 -6.59 1.72 17.42
CA ASP A 294 -7.46 2.43 18.38
C ASP A 294 -6.71 2.94 19.63
N ASP A 295 -5.37 2.76 19.72
CA ASP A 295 -4.54 3.33 20.80
C ASP A 295 -4.12 4.77 20.49
N TRP A 296 -5.12 5.66 20.37
CA TRP A 296 -4.91 7.07 19.99
C TRP A 296 -3.99 7.84 20.92
N ASP A 297 -3.98 7.53 22.21
CA ASP A 297 -3.11 8.18 23.20
C ASP A 297 -1.66 7.66 23.05
N GLY A 298 -1.49 6.35 22.81
CA GLY A 298 -0.19 5.78 22.45
C GLY A 298 0.38 6.39 21.16
N TRP A 299 -0.45 6.57 20.13
CA TRP A 299 -0.07 7.26 18.91
C TRP A 299 0.35 8.72 19.15
N LYS A 300 -0.38 9.44 20.03
CA LYS A 300 -0.01 10.82 20.40
C LYS A 300 1.36 10.87 21.08
N ASN A 301 1.60 9.95 22.03
CA ASN A 301 2.87 9.85 22.74
C ASN A 301 4.02 9.48 21.77
N LEU A 302 3.78 8.54 20.84
CA LEU A 302 4.76 8.16 19.81
C LEU A 302 5.08 9.34 18.91
N SER A 303 4.06 10.05 18.40
CA SER A 303 4.22 11.22 17.54
C SER A 303 5.05 12.33 18.21
N THR A 304 4.79 12.57 19.50
CA THR A 304 5.56 13.54 20.28
C THR A 304 7.01 13.11 20.48
N SER A 305 7.25 11.80 20.68
CA SER A 305 8.57 11.26 21.00
C SER A 305 9.51 11.20 19.80
N VAL A 306 9.04 10.73 18.66
CA VAL A 306 9.90 10.46 17.48
C VAL A 306 9.44 11.11 16.19
N GLY A 307 8.24 11.68 16.12
CA GLY A 307 7.66 12.22 14.90
C GLY A 307 8.46 13.35 14.24
N SER A 308 9.33 14.06 15.00
CA SER A 308 10.24 15.07 14.42
C SER A 308 11.45 14.47 13.69
N LYS A 309 11.71 13.16 13.84
CA LYS A 309 12.89 12.47 13.30
C LYS A 309 12.53 11.32 12.38
N CYS A 310 11.32 10.78 12.51
CA CYS A 310 10.86 9.58 11.83
C CYS A 310 9.46 9.80 11.26
N GLN A 311 9.24 9.29 10.06
CA GLN A 311 7.91 9.23 9.48
C GLN A 311 7.09 8.18 10.25
N LEU A 312 5.92 8.58 10.71
CA LEU A 312 4.95 7.72 11.39
C LEU A 312 3.73 7.58 10.49
N VAL A 313 3.56 6.40 9.94
CA VAL A 313 2.56 6.11 8.92
C VAL A 313 1.37 5.40 9.55
N GLY A 314 0.18 5.92 9.33
CA GLY A 314 -1.07 5.23 9.67
C GLY A 314 -1.58 4.44 8.48
N ASP A 315 -1.63 3.10 8.61
CA ASP A 315 -2.35 2.17 7.74
C ASP A 315 -3.70 1.83 8.37
N ASP A 316 -3.78 0.89 9.29
CA ASP A 316 -5.01 0.53 10.00
C ASP A 316 -5.58 1.71 10.81
N LEU A 317 -4.72 2.62 11.27
CA LEU A 317 -5.12 3.84 11.96
C LEU A 317 -6.05 4.71 11.10
N PHE A 318 -5.74 4.89 9.81
CA PHE A 318 -6.45 5.83 8.92
C PHE A 318 -7.32 5.14 7.85
N VAL A 319 -6.98 3.92 7.45
CA VAL A 319 -7.65 3.12 6.41
C VAL A 319 -8.03 3.93 5.15
N THR A 320 -7.13 4.84 4.73
CA THR A 320 -7.35 5.76 3.59
C THR A 320 -8.64 6.61 3.72
N ASN A 321 -9.19 6.74 4.93
CA ASN A 321 -10.47 7.39 5.20
C ASN A 321 -10.27 8.83 5.67
N VAL A 322 -10.86 9.81 4.96
CA VAL A 322 -10.72 11.25 5.25
C VAL A 322 -11.17 11.63 6.66
N THR A 323 -12.19 10.97 7.20
CA THR A 323 -12.69 11.27 8.55
C THR A 323 -11.70 10.85 9.63
N ARG A 324 -11.14 9.63 9.52
CA ARG A 324 -10.11 9.15 10.45
C ARG A 324 -8.81 9.93 10.30
N LEU A 325 -8.43 10.26 9.06
CA LEU A 325 -7.26 11.10 8.79
C LEU A 325 -7.43 12.49 9.41
N GLN A 326 -8.60 13.14 9.23
CA GLN A 326 -8.88 14.45 9.84
C GLN A 326 -8.76 14.38 11.37
N GLN A 327 -9.30 13.33 12.00
CA GLN A 327 -9.15 13.11 13.44
C GLN A 327 -7.67 13.03 13.86
N GLY A 328 -6.83 12.35 13.09
CA GLY A 328 -5.39 12.30 13.33
C GLY A 328 -4.71 13.67 13.19
N ILE A 329 -5.07 14.41 12.15
CA ILE A 329 -4.59 15.76 11.90
C ILE A 329 -4.92 16.70 13.06
N ASP A 330 -6.18 16.72 13.50
CA ASP A 330 -6.67 17.58 14.58
C ASP A 330 -5.98 17.28 15.91
N ARG A 331 -5.63 16.01 16.14
CA ARG A 331 -4.92 15.57 17.34
C ARG A 331 -3.40 15.65 17.22
N GLY A 332 -2.86 15.96 16.04
CA GLY A 332 -1.42 15.99 15.76
C GLY A 332 -0.76 14.60 15.94
N ILE A 333 -1.36 13.59 15.37
CA ILE A 333 -1.00 12.17 15.45
C ILE A 333 -0.48 11.71 14.09
N ALA A 334 0.63 10.96 14.06
CA ALA A 334 1.32 10.52 12.85
C ALA A 334 1.81 11.71 12.00
N ASN A 335 2.39 11.44 10.84
CA ASN A 335 2.81 12.41 9.84
C ASN A 335 2.88 11.81 8.43
N GLY A 336 2.34 10.61 8.24
CA GLY A 336 2.22 9.92 6.98
C GLY A 336 0.92 9.13 6.88
N LEU A 337 0.38 9.06 5.66
CA LEU A 337 -0.79 8.27 5.30
C LEU A 337 -0.36 7.13 4.37
N LEU A 338 -0.65 5.89 4.74
CA LEU A 338 -0.62 4.78 3.79
C LEU A 338 -1.90 4.82 2.95
N VAL A 339 -1.77 4.74 1.63
CA VAL A 339 -2.87 4.89 0.69
C VAL A 339 -3.14 3.55 0.02
N LYS A 340 -4.23 2.91 0.40
CA LYS A 340 -4.70 1.65 -0.17
C LYS A 340 -6.07 1.88 -0.84
N VAL A 341 -6.11 1.84 -2.15
CA VAL A 341 -7.32 2.18 -2.92
C VAL A 341 -8.54 1.34 -2.53
N ASN A 342 -8.35 0.07 -2.14
CA ASN A 342 -9.45 -0.82 -1.78
C ASN A 342 -9.94 -0.64 -0.33
N GLN A 343 -9.19 0.04 0.54
CA GLN A 343 -9.66 0.37 1.91
C GLN A 343 -10.79 1.38 1.90
N ILE A 344 -10.87 2.21 0.86
CA ILE A 344 -11.90 3.24 0.71
C ILE A 344 -12.85 2.96 -0.45
N GLY A 345 -12.37 2.46 -1.60
CA GLY A 345 -13.17 1.83 -2.65
C GLY A 345 -13.52 2.67 -3.86
N THR A 346 -12.97 3.89 -4.03
CA THR A 346 -13.03 4.66 -5.28
C THR A 346 -11.75 5.44 -5.54
N VAL A 347 -11.50 5.78 -6.79
CA VAL A 347 -10.39 6.67 -7.20
C VAL A 347 -10.61 8.08 -6.64
N THR A 348 -11.83 8.59 -6.68
CA THR A 348 -12.18 9.92 -6.15
C THR A 348 -11.90 10.02 -4.64
N GLU A 349 -12.36 9.07 -3.83
CA GLU A 349 -12.10 9.10 -2.39
C GLU A 349 -10.61 8.93 -2.08
N THR A 350 -9.88 8.12 -2.87
CA THR A 350 -8.42 7.98 -2.75
C THR A 350 -7.72 9.31 -3.01
N ILE A 351 -8.09 10.04 -4.07
CA ILE A 351 -7.55 11.37 -4.38
C ILE A 351 -7.85 12.35 -3.24
N ASN A 352 -9.07 12.33 -2.70
CA ASN A 352 -9.46 13.20 -1.59
C ASN A 352 -8.63 12.94 -0.33
N ALA A 353 -8.36 11.67 0.00
CA ALA A 353 -7.53 11.32 1.16
C ALA A 353 -6.08 11.78 0.98
N VAL A 354 -5.49 11.57 -0.21
CA VAL A 354 -4.13 12.05 -0.54
C VAL A 354 -4.05 13.57 -0.47
N THR A 355 -5.03 14.26 -1.06
CA THR A 355 -5.09 15.73 -1.07
C THR A 355 -5.19 16.28 0.36
N LEU A 356 -6.06 15.71 1.19
CA LEU A 356 -6.19 16.12 2.60
C LEU A 356 -4.87 15.92 3.36
N ALA A 357 -4.21 14.77 3.18
CA ALA A 357 -2.93 14.48 3.80
C ALA A 357 -1.86 15.51 3.42
N GLN A 358 -1.67 15.74 2.11
CA GLN A 358 -0.65 16.65 1.58
C GLN A 358 -0.88 18.10 2.00
N HIS A 359 -2.13 18.59 1.97
CA HIS A 359 -2.47 19.95 2.41
C HIS A 359 -2.19 20.18 3.91
N ASN A 360 -2.16 19.12 4.70
CA ASN A 360 -1.84 19.17 6.12
C ASN A 360 -0.39 18.73 6.43
N GLY A 361 0.47 18.64 5.40
CA GLY A 361 1.90 18.34 5.56
C GLY A 361 2.19 16.90 5.94
N TYR A 362 1.26 15.96 5.75
CA TYR A 362 1.52 14.53 5.85
C TYR A 362 2.16 14.02 4.57
N ASN A 363 3.14 13.13 4.70
CA ASN A 363 3.61 12.34 3.59
C ASN A 363 2.53 11.36 3.14
N THR A 364 2.56 10.97 1.86
CA THR A 364 1.66 9.96 1.31
C THR A 364 2.46 8.82 0.70
N ILE A 365 2.05 7.60 0.97
CA ILE A 365 2.71 6.38 0.50
C ILE A 365 1.67 5.55 -0.24
N MET A 366 1.75 5.47 -1.56
CA MET A 366 0.88 4.59 -2.33
C MET A 366 1.24 3.13 -2.02
N SER A 367 0.24 2.29 -1.75
CA SER A 367 0.49 0.93 -1.26
C SER A 367 -0.29 -0.13 -2.03
N HIS A 368 0.35 -1.29 -2.16
CA HIS A 368 -0.26 -2.53 -2.59
C HIS A 368 -1.06 -3.19 -1.45
N ARG A 369 -1.57 -4.39 -1.72
CA ARG A 369 -2.08 -5.32 -0.71
C ARG A 369 -1.33 -6.66 -0.81
N SER A 370 -1.55 -7.56 0.17
CA SER A 370 -0.92 -8.89 0.18
C SER A 370 -1.36 -9.73 -1.02
N GLY A 371 -2.63 -9.69 -1.41
CA GLY A 371 -3.14 -10.28 -2.65
C GLY A 371 -3.20 -9.23 -3.75
N GLU A 372 -2.32 -9.36 -4.73
CA GLU A 372 -2.19 -8.47 -5.89
C GLU A 372 -2.48 -9.21 -7.19
N THR A 373 -2.59 -8.44 -8.27
CA THR A 373 -2.67 -8.92 -9.64
C THR A 373 -1.57 -8.27 -10.47
N GLU A 374 -1.57 -8.45 -11.80
CA GLU A 374 -0.72 -7.72 -12.73
C GLU A 374 -1.13 -6.24 -12.90
N ASP A 375 -2.27 -5.82 -12.35
CA ASP A 375 -2.75 -4.44 -12.46
C ASP A 375 -1.71 -3.46 -11.90
N THR A 376 -1.48 -2.37 -12.65
CA THR A 376 -0.44 -1.37 -12.33
C THR A 376 -1.01 -0.02 -11.90
N THR A 377 -2.32 0.09 -11.69
CA THR A 377 -3.01 1.35 -11.39
C THR A 377 -2.34 2.13 -10.27
N ILE A 378 -1.90 1.45 -9.18
CA ILE A 378 -1.24 2.12 -8.06
C ILE A 378 0.12 2.75 -8.40
N ALA A 379 0.82 2.22 -9.40
CA ALA A 379 2.05 2.85 -9.89
C ALA A 379 1.76 4.18 -10.60
N ASP A 380 0.74 4.20 -11.47
CA ASP A 380 0.28 5.41 -12.13
C ASP A 380 -0.25 6.43 -11.12
N LEU A 381 -1.07 6.00 -10.15
CA LEU A 381 -1.61 6.88 -9.10
C LEU A 381 -0.51 7.47 -8.19
N ALA A 382 0.55 6.71 -7.90
CA ALA A 382 1.67 7.22 -7.11
C ALA A 382 2.34 8.43 -7.77
N VAL A 383 2.49 8.40 -9.10
CA VAL A 383 3.04 9.51 -9.89
C VAL A 383 2.00 10.60 -10.12
N ALA A 384 0.76 10.22 -10.45
CA ALA A 384 -0.35 11.16 -10.67
C ALA A 384 -0.54 12.12 -9.49
N LEU A 385 -0.50 11.58 -8.29
CA LEU A 385 -0.74 12.31 -7.05
C LEU A 385 0.56 12.83 -6.38
N ASN A 386 1.70 12.67 -7.06
CA ASN A 386 3.02 13.03 -6.52
C ASN A 386 3.23 12.54 -5.08
N CYS A 387 2.87 11.29 -4.80
CA CYS A 387 2.96 10.72 -3.45
C CYS A 387 4.40 10.71 -2.91
N GLY A 388 5.39 10.62 -3.79
CA GLY A 388 6.81 10.62 -3.45
C GLY A 388 7.32 9.31 -2.86
N GLN A 389 6.44 8.39 -2.48
CA GLN A 389 6.77 7.07 -1.93
C GLN A 389 5.77 6.01 -2.41
N ILE A 390 6.25 4.76 -2.58
CA ILE A 390 5.42 3.60 -2.90
C ILE A 390 5.87 2.37 -2.11
N LYS A 391 4.92 1.69 -1.48
CA LYS A 391 5.09 0.40 -0.82
C LYS A 391 4.41 -0.65 -1.67
N THR A 392 5.18 -1.43 -2.46
CA THR A 392 4.60 -2.40 -3.40
C THR A 392 5.35 -3.73 -3.42
N GLY A 393 5.83 -4.15 -2.24
CA GLY A 393 6.48 -5.43 -2.03
C GLY A 393 7.97 -5.42 -2.35
N SER A 394 8.53 -6.61 -2.51
CA SER A 394 9.96 -6.84 -2.71
C SER A 394 10.36 -6.85 -4.19
N ALA A 395 11.65 -7.17 -4.45
CA ALA A 395 12.24 -7.33 -5.78
C ALA A 395 12.00 -8.73 -6.37
N SER A 396 10.88 -9.35 -6.09
CA SER A 396 10.49 -10.66 -6.63
C SER A 396 8.96 -10.80 -6.70
N ARG A 397 8.47 -11.78 -7.47
CA ARG A 397 7.06 -12.03 -7.84
C ARG A 397 6.53 -11.00 -8.84
N THR A 398 5.93 -11.49 -9.93
CA THR A 398 5.48 -10.67 -11.07
C THR A 398 4.45 -9.64 -10.67
N ASP A 399 3.55 -9.97 -9.73
CA ASP A 399 2.54 -9.10 -9.19
C ASP A 399 3.12 -7.82 -8.52
N ARG A 400 4.33 -7.90 -7.98
CA ARG A 400 5.09 -6.75 -7.42
C ARG A 400 5.88 -6.05 -8.51
N MET A 401 6.64 -6.84 -9.31
CA MET A 401 7.49 -6.29 -10.37
C MET A 401 6.69 -5.55 -11.45
N ALA A 402 5.42 -5.91 -11.68
CA ALA A 402 4.55 -5.19 -12.61
C ALA A 402 4.48 -3.69 -12.30
N LYS A 403 4.35 -3.32 -11.01
CA LYS A 403 4.29 -1.92 -10.54
C LYS A 403 5.62 -1.22 -10.72
N TYR A 404 6.73 -1.87 -10.35
CA TYR A 404 8.08 -1.31 -10.57
C TYR A 404 8.40 -1.13 -12.05
N ASN A 405 8.06 -2.10 -12.88
CA ASN A 405 8.25 -2.00 -14.32
C ASN A 405 7.40 -0.87 -14.95
N GLN A 406 6.18 -0.64 -14.43
CA GLN A 406 5.36 0.49 -14.86
C GLN A 406 6.01 1.83 -14.49
N LEU A 407 6.59 1.95 -13.29
CA LEU A 407 7.31 3.16 -12.88
C LEU A 407 8.56 3.43 -13.73
N ILE A 408 9.28 2.39 -14.20
CA ILE A 408 10.37 2.55 -15.17
C ILE A 408 9.83 3.15 -16.48
N ARG A 409 8.72 2.62 -17.01
CA ARG A 409 8.10 3.16 -18.25
C ARG A 409 7.66 4.61 -18.06
N ILE A 410 7.11 4.95 -16.89
CA ILE A 410 6.72 6.34 -16.59
C ILE A 410 7.96 7.23 -16.49
N GLU A 411 9.07 6.77 -15.89
CA GLU A 411 10.34 7.51 -15.84
C GLU A 411 10.85 7.81 -17.26
N GLU A 412 10.83 6.81 -18.15
CA GLU A 412 11.21 6.98 -19.57
C GLU A 412 10.32 7.99 -20.30
N LEU A 413 9.00 7.91 -20.12
CA LEU A 413 8.04 8.86 -20.72
C LEU A 413 8.21 10.29 -20.22
N LEU A 414 8.61 10.48 -18.98
CA LEU A 414 8.87 11.79 -18.39
C LEU A 414 10.23 12.37 -18.80
N GLY A 415 11.22 11.52 -19.11
CA GLY A 415 12.56 11.93 -19.49
C GLY A 415 13.15 12.92 -18.48
N ASP A 416 13.71 14.02 -18.97
CA ASP A 416 14.35 15.07 -18.13
C ASP A 416 13.38 15.79 -17.18
N SER A 417 12.06 15.64 -17.35
CA SER A 417 11.06 16.21 -16.44
C SER A 417 10.80 15.33 -15.22
N ALA A 418 11.30 14.07 -15.20
CA ALA A 418 11.15 13.17 -14.07
C ALA A 418 11.86 13.72 -12.83
N ILE A 419 11.15 13.70 -11.70
CA ILE A 419 11.70 14.08 -10.41
C ILE A 419 11.77 12.84 -9.51
N TYR A 420 12.97 12.49 -9.07
CA TYR A 420 13.15 11.53 -7.97
C TYR A 420 13.47 12.32 -6.69
N PRO A 421 12.77 12.05 -5.56
CA PRO A 421 12.85 12.93 -4.37
C PRO A 421 14.17 12.88 -3.59
N LYS A 422 15.23 12.37 -4.11
CA LYS A 422 16.60 12.23 -3.59
C LYS A 422 16.85 13.01 -2.29
N GLY A 423 16.75 12.36 -1.14
CA GLY A 423 17.03 12.98 0.17
C GLY A 423 16.16 14.19 0.55
N LYS A 424 15.15 14.53 -0.25
CA LYS A 424 14.29 15.71 -0.03
C LYS A 424 12.99 15.38 0.70
N ILE A 425 12.65 14.10 0.89
CA ILE A 425 11.52 13.74 1.73
C ILE A 425 11.89 14.04 3.18
N LYS A 426 11.08 14.88 3.81
CA LYS A 426 11.16 15.07 5.25
C LYS A 426 10.44 13.91 5.92
N PHE A 427 11.19 12.98 6.49
CA PHE A 427 10.62 11.88 7.25
C PHE A 427 10.08 12.31 8.63
N GLY A 428 10.62 13.39 9.20
CA GLY A 428 10.11 14.00 10.43
C GLY A 428 9.34 15.30 10.18
N ARG A 429 8.49 15.69 11.14
CA ARG A 429 7.64 16.88 11.09
C ARG A 429 7.98 17.86 12.20
#